data_ad02add7ce7ff0fb01673ce08c681afd
#
_entry.id   ad02add7ce7ff0fb01673ce08c681afd
#
_cell.length_a   1.000
_cell.length_b   1.000
_cell.length_c   1.000
_cell.angle_alpha   90.00
_cell.angle_beta   90.00
_cell.angle_gamma   90.00
#
_symmetry.space_group_name_H-M   'P 1'
#
loop_
_entity.id
_entity.type
_entity.pdbx_description
1 polymer ?
#
loop_
_entity_poly.entity_id
_entity_poly.type
_entity_poly.pdbx_seq_one_letter_code
_entity_poly.pdbx_strand_id
1 'polypeptide(L)' 'MPNHRCDECQRLWQEYAKATTDHLKFDSKLRVSAYSHDAEAIRVVTHQVEGAEEQREWTREAIRNHEATAHAIRDAAAD' A
#
# COMPACT_ATOMS: atom_id res chain seq x y z
N MET A 1 7.17 0.40 -22.87
CA MET A 1 7.02 -0.01 -22.38
C MET A 1 7.88 -0.66 -21.93
N PRO A 2 8.15 -0.72 -21.83
CA PRO A 2 9.06 -1.49 -21.60
C PRO A 2 9.64 -1.61 -20.37
N ASN A 3 9.90 -0.94 -19.94
CA ASN A 3 10.58 -0.93 -18.90
C ASN A 3 9.90 -1.40 -17.85
N HIS A 4 8.91 -1.26 -17.88
CA HIS A 4 8.19 -1.79 -16.98
C HIS A 4 8.55 -3.15 -16.89
N ARG A 5 9.44 -3.45 -17.46
CA ARG A 5 9.79 -4.67 -17.38
C ARG A 5 10.52 -4.96 -16.18
N CYS A 6 10.68 -4.19 -15.21
CA CYS A 6 11.25 -4.50 -13.93
C CYS A 6 10.24 -5.35 -13.16
N ASP A 7 10.55 -6.62 -12.99
CA ASP A 7 9.67 -7.52 -12.26
C ASP A 7 9.49 -7.06 -10.81
N GLU A 8 10.55 -6.52 -10.22
CA GLU A 8 10.46 -6.03 -8.85
C GLU A 8 9.52 -4.83 -8.74
N CYS A 9 9.58 -3.92 -9.71
CA CYS A 9 8.65 -2.80 -9.73
C CYS A 9 7.22 -3.28 -9.81
N GLN A 10 6.98 -4.24 -10.70
CA GLN A 10 5.66 -4.76 -10.90
C GLN A 10 5.13 -5.44 -9.63
N ARG A 11 5.98 -6.22 -8.98
CA ARG A 11 5.60 -6.89 -7.74
C ARG A 11 5.27 -5.87 -6.66
N LEU A 12 6.10 -4.85 -6.52
CA LEU A 12 5.88 -3.84 -5.49
C LEU A 12 4.60 -3.06 -5.73
N TRP A 13 4.32 -2.72 -6.98
CA TRP A 13 3.10 -1.99 -7.31
C TRP A 13 1.86 -2.83 -7.08
N GLN A 14 1.97 -4.15 -7.32
CA GLN A 14 0.86 -5.05 -7.04
C GLN A 14 0.61 -5.14 -5.54
N GLU A 15 1.68 -5.20 -4.75
CA GLU A 15 1.54 -5.23 -3.31
C GLU A 15 0.93 -3.95 -2.79
N TYR A 16 1.32 -2.82 -3.37
CA TYR A 16 0.78 -1.54 -2.97
C TYR A 16 -0.70 -1.44 -3.31
N ALA A 17 -1.08 -1.93 -4.49
CA ALA A 17 -2.47 -1.92 -4.89
C ALA A 17 -3.32 -2.77 -3.95
N LYS A 18 -2.79 -3.94 -3.57
CA LYS A 18 -3.50 -4.81 -2.64
C LYS A 18 -3.64 -4.15 -1.27
N ALA A 19 -2.56 -3.55 -0.78
CA ALA A 19 -2.60 -2.89 0.53
C ALA A 19 -3.57 -1.72 0.51
N THR A 20 -3.63 -0.99 -0.60
CA THR A 20 -4.56 0.12 -0.73
C THR A 20 -6.01 -0.37 -0.75
N THR A 21 -6.27 -1.44 -1.48
CA THR A 21 -7.60 -2.02 -1.53
C THR A 21 -8.03 -2.51 -0.15
N ASP A 22 -7.12 -3.18 0.55
CA ASP A 22 -7.42 -3.66 1.90
C ASP A 22 -7.71 -2.50 2.84
N HIS A 23 -6.93 -1.43 2.74
CA HIS A 23 -7.11 -0.26 3.59
C HIS A 23 -8.48 0.36 3.37
N LEU A 24 -8.88 0.53 2.11
CA LEU A 24 -10.18 1.10 1.78
C LEU A 24 -11.32 0.20 2.26
N LYS A 25 -11.14 -1.10 2.10
CA LYS A 25 -12.14 -2.06 2.52
C LYS A 25 -12.36 -2.01 4.03
N PHE A 26 -11.27 -2.01 4.80
CA PHE A 26 -11.40 -1.98 6.25
C PHE A 26 -11.87 -0.63 6.74
N ASP A 27 -11.48 0.45 6.07
CA ASP A 27 -11.95 1.78 6.42
C ASP A 27 -13.47 1.87 6.24
N SER A 28 -13.99 1.30 5.16
CA SER A 28 -15.43 1.25 4.94
C SER A 28 -16.14 0.46 6.03
N LYS A 29 -15.55 -0.67 6.40
CA LYS A 29 -16.12 -1.49 7.47
C LYS A 29 -16.15 -0.74 8.79
N LEU A 30 -15.09 0.04 9.05
CA LEU A 30 -15.01 0.81 10.27
C LEU A 30 -16.14 1.84 10.32
N ARG A 31 -16.41 2.49 9.22
CA ARG A 31 -17.47 3.49 9.15
C ARG A 31 -18.84 2.86 9.40
N VAL A 32 -19.07 1.69 8.81
CA VAL A 32 -20.32 0.99 9.02
C VAL A 32 -20.46 0.56 10.46
N SER A 33 -19.39 0.06 11.06
CA SER A 33 -19.41 -0.36 12.46
C SER A 33 -19.68 0.81 13.39
N ALA A 34 -19.09 1.95 13.09
CA ALA A 34 -19.30 3.16 13.89
C ALA A 34 -20.75 3.61 13.80
N TYR A 35 -21.33 3.50 12.63
CA TYR A 35 -22.71 3.88 12.41
C TYR A 35 -23.64 2.97 13.18
N SER A 36 -23.28 1.69 13.29
CA SER A 36 -24.08 0.71 14.03
C SER A 36 -23.83 0.74 15.53
N HIS A 37 -22.84 1.52 15.98
CA HIS A 37 -22.48 1.60 17.39
C HIS A 37 -22.06 0.25 17.96
N ASP A 38 -21.39 -0.56 17.15
CA ASP A 38 -20.91 -1.86 17.58
C ASP A 38 -19.49 -1.71 18.10
N ALA A 39 -19.35 -1.57 19.41
CA ALA A 39 -18.05 -1.28 20.03
C ALA A 39 -17.01 -2.37 19.75
N GLU A 40 -17.45 -3.64 19.78
CA GLU A 40 -16.54 -4.74 19.55
C GLU A 40 -16.04 -4.73 18.10
N ALA A 41 -16.95 -4.53 17.16
CA ALA A 41 -16.57 -4.48 15.75
C ALA A 41 -15.67 -3.27 15.49
N ILE A 42 -15.97 -2.14 16.13
CA ILE A 42 -15.13 -0.94 15.95
C ILE A 42 -13.70 -1.24 16.40
N ARG A 43 -13.53 -1.88 17.54
CA ARG A 43 -12.22 -2.19 18.06
C ARG A 43 -11.44 -3.11 17.11
N VAL A 44 -12.09 -4.18 16.67
CA VAL A 44 -11.45 -5.16 15.79
C VAL A 44 -11.09 -4.53 14.44
N VAL A 45 -12.04 -3.81 13.85
CA VAL A 45 -11.81 -3.24 12.52
C VAL A 45 -10.78 -2.10 12.58
N THR A 46 -10.72 -1.38 13.71
CA THR A 46 -9.71 -0.34 13.87
C THR A 46 -8.31 -0.93 13.74
N HIS A 47 -8.08 -2.09 14.37
CA HIS A 47 -6.78 -2.75 14.24
C HIS A 47 -6.51 -3.16 12.80
N GLN A 48 -7.54 -3.61 12.09
CA GLN A 48 -7.38 -3.99 10.69
C GLN A 48 -7.04 -2.79 9.82
N VAL A 49 -7.68 -1.66 10.08
CA VAL A 49 -7.39 -0.43 9.33
C VAL A 49 -5.95 0.00 9.57
N GLU A 50 -5.52 -0.01 10.84
CA GLU A 50 -4.16 0.40 11.17
C GLU A 50 -3.12 -0.51 10.53
N GLY A 51 -3.38 -1.83 10.53
CA GLY A 51 -2.48 -2.77 9.91
C GLY A 51 -2.39 -2.58 8.40
N ALA A 52 -3.53 -2.34 7.76
CA ALA A 52 -3.55 -2.11 6.32
C ALA A 52 -2.86 -0.79 5.97
N GLU A 53 -3.04 0.23 6.80
CA GLU A 53 -2.39 1.51 6.59
C GLU A 53 -0.88 1.39 6.71
N GLU A 54 -0.41 0.65 7.71
CA GLU A 54 1.01 0.39 7.89
C GLU A 54 1.59 -0.35 6.70
N GLN A 55 0.89 -1.37 6.23
CA GLN A 55 1.34 -2.15 5.08
C GLN A 55 1.42 -1.28 3.83
N ARG A 56 0.46 -0.39 3.67
CA ARG A 56 0.44 0.52 2.53
C ARG A 56 1.63 1.46 2.57
N GLU A 57 1.92 2.03 3.75
CA GLU A 57 3.07 2.92 3.91
C GLU A 57 4.38 2.18 3.68
N TRP A 58 4.49 0.98 4.22
CA TRP A 58 5.69 0.18 4.06
C TRP A 58 5.95 -0.14 2.59
N THR A 59 4.90 -0.49 1.87
CA THR A 59 5.03 -0.84 0.46
C THR A 59 5.40 0.39 -0.36
N ARG A 60 4.80 1.53 -0.03
CA ARG A 60 5.11 2.78 -0.73
C ARG A 60 6.58 3.16 -0.52
N GLU A 61 7.07 2.96 0.70
CA GLU A 61 8.47 3.25 0.98
C GLU A 61 9.38 2.30 0.21
N ALA A 62 8.99 1.04 0.11
CA ALA A 62 9.76 0.05 -0.64
C ALA A 62 9.83 0.42 -2.12
N ILE A 63 8.73 0.91 -2.68
CA ILE A 63 8.72 1.37 -4.07
C ILE A 63 9.69 2.54 -4.24
N ARG A 64 9.60 3.50 -3.33
CA ARG A 64 10.45 4.69 -3.39
C ARG A 64 11.92 4.31 -3.30
N ASN A 65 12.26 3.41 -2.39
CA ASN A 65 13.63 2.97 -2.23
C ASN A 65 14.12 2.20 -3.44
N HIS A 66 13.27 1.37 -4.01
CA HIS A 66 13.64 0.61 -5.19
C HIS A 66 13.92 1.55 -6.36
N GLU A 67 13.06 2.54 -6.56
CA GLU A 67 13.26 3.49 -7.64
C GLU A 67 14.52 4.32 -7.43
N ALA A 68 14.80 4.68 -6.19
CA ALA A 68 15.99 5.49 -5.90
C ALA A 68 17.28 4.71 -6.10
N THR A 69 17.27 3.40 -5.85
CA THR A 69 18.50 2.62 -5.95
C THR A 69 18.62 1.89 -7.27
N ALA A 70 17.55 1.30 -7.77
CA ALA A 70 17.63 0.48 -8.96
C ALA A 70 17.50 1.29 -10.25
N HIS A 71 16.84 2.43 -10.19
CA HIS A 71 16.58 3.22 -11.40
C HIS A 71 17.24 4.58 -11.46
N ALA A 72 17.79 5.03 -10.34
CA ALA A 72 18.44 6.33 -10.31
C ALA A 72 19.64 6.39 -11.25
N ILE A 73 20.42 5.31 -11.31
CA ILE A 73 21.59 5.25 -12.16
C ILE A 73 21.20 5.34 -13.64
N ARG A 74 20.11 4.68 -13.98
CA ARG A 74 19.65 4.71 -15.36
C ARG A 74 19.20 6.13 -15.73
N ASP A 75 18.49 6.80 -14.82
CA ASP A 75 18.05 8.17 -15.09
C ASP A 75 19.25 9.10 -15.24
N ALA A 76 20.24 8.93 -14.38
CA ALA A 76 21.44 9.76 -14.47
C ALA A 76 22.19 9.50 -15.77
N ALA A 77 22.23 8.26 -16.22
CA ALA A 77 22.92 7.91 -17.44
C ALA A 77 22.21 8.45 -18.68
N ALA A 78 20.90 8.61 -18.57
CA ALA A 78 20.12 9.11 -19.69
C ALA A 78 20.39 10.60 -19.96
N ASP A 79 20.84 11.31 -18.94
CA ASP A 79 21.16 12.71 -19.10
C ASP A 79 22.52 12.86 -19.72
#